data_c63f2b6a8f3afac732ffb58ca5ad4a9b
#
_entry.id   c63f2b6a8f3afac732ffb58ca5ad4a9b
#
_cell.length_a   1.000
_cell.length_b   1.000
_cell.length_c   1.000
_cell.angle_alpha   90.00
_cell.angle_beta   90.00
_cell.angle_gamma   90.00
#
_symmetry.space_group_name_H-M   'P 1'
#
loop_
_entity.id
_entity.type
_entity.pdbx_description
1 polymer ?
#
loop_
_entity_poly.entity_id
_entity_poly.type
_entity_poly.pdbx_seq_one_letter_code
_entity_poly.pdbx_strand_id
1 'polypeptide(L)'
;MDGAEGCTGAAPMALIDSVGMSLKERLPLVVDKLNEYGLRDRIIVTASGKLVTPAAVAWPLCVGADFITSARGFMFSLGCIQALQCNKNTCPTGITTHNPKPQQGLHAGIKAVRVTDYVK
;
A
#
# COMPACT_ATOMS: atom_id res chain seq x y z
N MET A 1 -9.57 5.53 2.21
CA MET A 1 -9.42 6.22 0.91
C MET A 1 -8.24 5.63 0.16
N ASP A 2 -8.44 5.14 -1.04
CA ASP A 2 -7.39 4.48 -1.84
C ASP A 2 -7.17 5.25 -3.16
N GLY A 3 -5.92 5.44 -3.53
CA GLY A 3 -5.56 6.10 -4.79
C GLY A 3 -5.60 5.12 -5.97
N ALA A 4 -5.66 5.68 -7.19
CA ALA A 4 -5.63 4.90 -8.44
C ALA A 4 -4.31 4.13 -8.66
N GLU A 5 -3.28 4.44 -7.88
CA GLU A 5 -1.96 3.81 -7.97
C GLU A 5 -1.96 2.34 -7.52
N GLY A 6 -3.05 1.86 -6.90
CA GLY A 6 -3.14 0.52 -6.34
C GLY A 6 -2.26 0.29 -5.11
N CYS A 7 -2.66 -0.64 -4.25
CA CYS A 7 -1.92 -1.00 -3.03
C CYS A 7 -0.99 -2.19 -3.24
N THR A 8 -1.41 -3.18 -4.01
CA THR A 8 -0.67 -4.43 -4.27
C THR A 8 -0.74 -4.81 -5.74
N GLY A 9 0.06 -5.80 -6.16
CA GLY A 9 0.00 -6.36 -7.50
C GLY A 9 -1.06 -7.46 -7.66
N ALA A 10 -2.10 -7.50 -6.83
CA ALA A 10 -3.10 -8.56 -6.85
C ALA A 10 -4.12 -8.41 -7.97
N ALA A 11 -4.35 -7.19 -8.46
CA ALA A 11 -5.24 -6.94 -9.59
C ALA A 11 -4.63 -7.42 -10.92
N PRO A 12 -5.45 -7.75 -11.93
CA PRO A 12 -4.98 -7.97 -13.30
C PRO A 12 -4.17 -6.76 -13.81
N MET A 13 -3.17 -7.01 -14.67
CA MET A 13 -2.24 -5.97 -15.14
C MET A 13 -2.93 -4.73 -15.70
N ALA A 14 -4.02 -4.88 -16.43
CA ALA A 14 -4.78 -3.78 -17.02
C ALA A 14 -5.47 -2.88 -15.98
N LEU A 15 -5.65 -3.36 -14.75
CA LEU A 15 -6.37 -2.68 -13.68
C LEU A 15 -5.48 -2.34 -12.47
N ILE A 16 -4.18 -2.60 -12.58
CA ILE A 16 -3.25 -2.44 -11.45
C ILE A 16 -3.01 -0.97 -11.10
N ASP A 17 -3.02 -0.12 -12.08
CA ASP A 17 -2.76 1.32 -11.98
C ASP A 17 -3.80 2.11 -12.78
N SER A 18 -3.97 3.37 -12.42
CA SER A 18 -4.74 4.35 -13.19
C SER A 18 -6.25 4.07 -13.29
N VAL A 19 -6.82 3.30 -12.37
CA VAL A 19 -8.27 3.14 -12.25
C VAL A 19 -8.80 4.10 -11.20
N GLY A 20 -9.21 5.27 -11.65
CA GLY A 20 -9.69 6.36 -10.78
C GLY A 20 -8.69 7.50 -10.63
N MET A 21 -8.90 8.33 -9.62
CA MET A 21 -8.09 9.51 -9.33
C MET A 21 -6.89 9.16 -8.44
N SER A 22 -5.74 9.75 -8.70
CA SER A 22 -4.54 9.55 -7.88
C SER A 22 -4.75 10.03 -6.44
N LEU A 23 -3.98 9.46 -5.48
CA LEU A 23 -4.06 9.89 -4.08
C LEU A 23 -3.69 11.37 -3.93
N LYS A 24 -2.70 11.84 -4.71
CA LYS A 24 -2.25 13.23 -4.67
C LYS A 24 -3.31 14.24 -5.09
N GLU A 25 -4.18 13.84 -6.00
CA GLU A 25 -5.30 14.69 -6.46
C GLU A 25 -6.51 14.55 -5.53
N ARG A 26 -6.84 13.32 -5.13
CA ARG A 26 -8.05 13.01 -4.38
C ARG A 26 -7.99 13.45 -2.92
N LEU A 27 -6.86 13.25 -2.22
CA LEU A 27 -6.77 13.52 -0.79
C LEU A 27 -7.02 14.98 -0.43
N PRO A 28 -6.39 15.98 -1.10
CA PRO A 28 -6.70 17.38 -0.85
C PRO A 28 -8.19 17.70 -1.07
N LEU A 29 -8.76 17.23 -2.18
CA LEU A 29 -10.19 17.48 -2.50
C LEU A 29 -11.13 16.95 -1.41
N VAL A 30 -10.85 15.75 -0.88
CA VAL A 30 -11.69 15.17 0.19
C VAL A 30 -11.52 15.93 1.50
N VAL A 31 -10.28 16.27 1.88
CA VAL A 31 -10.00 17.05 3.10
C VAL A 31 -10.65 18.42 3.03
N ASP A 32 -10.53 19.12 1.89
CA ASP A 32 -11.16 20.42 1.67
C ASP A 32 -12.69 20.34 1.80
N LYS A 33 -13.30 19.31 1.18
CA LYS A 33 -14.75 19.11 1.31
C LYS A 33 -15.18 18.76 2.74
N LEU A 34 -14.42 17.97 3.47
CA LEU A 34 -14.71 17.69 4.87
C LEU A 34 -14.63 18.96 5.73
N ASN A 35 -13.67 19.84 5.46
CA ASN A 35 -13.58 21.15 6.14
C ASN A 35 -14.74 22.07 5.76
N GLU A 36 -15.08 22.17 4.46
CA GLU A 36 -16.19 22.99 3.96
C GLU A 36 -17.53 22.62 4.62
N TYR A 37 -17.77 21.33 4.85
CA TYR A 37 -19.01 20.85 5.51
C TYR A 37 -18.89 20.74 7.04
N GLY A 38 -17.78 21.14 7.65
CA GLY A 38 -17.56 21.04 9.10
C GLY A 38 -17.54 19.60 9.62
N LEU A 39 -17.13 18.65 8.78
CA LEU A 39 -17.11 17.22 9.09
C LEU A 39 -15.72 16.69 9.43
N ARG A 40 -14.65 17.48 9.19
CA ARG A 40 -13.26 16.99 9.31
C ARG A 40 -12.95 16.41 10.69
N ASP A 41 -13.41 17.06 11.75
CA ASP A 41 -13.16 16.63 13.14
C ASP A 41 -13.97 15.39 13.57
N ARG A 42 -14.94 15.00 12.76
CA ARG A 42 -15.82 13.85 13.03
C ARG A 42 -15.50 12.62 12.19
N ILE A 43 -14.64 12.77 11.18
CA ILE A 43 -14.33 11.72 10.20
C ILE A 43 -12.83 11.46 10.18
N ILE A 44 -12.45 10.22 10.47
CA ILE A 44 -11.07 9.73 10.36
C ILE A 44 -10.79 9.41 8.89
N VAL A 45 -9.73 10.00 8.35
CA VAL A 45 -9.28 9.80 6.97
C VAL A 45 -8.06 8.87 6.96
N THR A 46 -8.23 7.68 6.44
CA THR A 46 -7.12 6.74 6.18
C THR A 46 -6.74 6.80 4.71
N ALA A 47 -5.48 7.08 4.40
CA ALA A 47 -4.97 7.19 3.04
C ALA A 47 -4.14 5.97 2.63
N SER A 48 -4.28 5.54 1.37
CA SER A 48 -3.57 4.42 0.75
C SER A 48 -3.30 4.72 -0.73
N GLY A 49 -2.15 4.31 -1.26
CA GLY A 49 -1.79 4.52 -2.66
C GLY A 49 -0.28 4.55 -2.89
N LYS A 50 0.36 3.39 -3.05
CA LYS A 50 1.83 3.23 -3.26
C LYS A 50 2.72 4.01 -2.27
N LEU A 51 2.28 4.15 -1.03
CA LEU A 51 3.02 4.82 0.04
C LEU A 51 4.11 3.89 0.56
N VAL A 52 5.33 4.01 0.05
CA VAL A 52 6.43 3.07 0.30
C VAL A 52 7.58 3.72 1.07
N THR A 53 7.95 4.95 0.71
CA THR A 53 9.05 5.67 1.33
C THR A 53 8.58 6.58 2.47
N PRO A 54 9.44 6.93 3.46
CA PRO A 54 9.07 7.87 4.51
C PRO A 54 8.49 9.19 4.00
N ALA A 55 9.08 9.76 2.95
CA ALA A 55 8.58 10.99 2.33
C ALA A 55 7.18 10.82 1.71
N ALA A 56 6.93 9.66 1.07
CA ALA A 56 5.62 9.35 0.50
C ALA A 56 4.56 9.15 1.60
N VAL A 57 4.95 8.65 2.77
CA VAL A 57 4.07 8.49 3.94
C VAL A 57 3.82 9.83 4.65
N ALA A 58 4.83 10.66 4.79
CA ALA A 58 4.70 11.97 5.46
C ALA A 58 3.76 12.92 4.71
N TRP A 59 3.78 12.92 3.38
CA TRP A 59 2.97 13.83 2.58
C TRP A 59 1.45 13.73 2.85
N PRO A 60 0.80 12.54 2.83
CA PRO A 60 -0.63 12.45 3.11
C PRO A 60 -0.99 12.87 4.54
N LEU A 61 -0.12 12.62 5.52
CA LEU A 61 -0.31 13.09 6.89
C LEU A 61 -0.31 14.62 6.96
N CYS A 62 0.62 15.28 6.25
CA CYS A 62 0.66 16.74 6.15
C CYS A 62 -0.56 17.34 5.43
N VAL A 63 -1.14 16.60 4.47
CA VAL A 63 -2.32 17.04 3.72
C VAL A 63 -3.62 16.87 4.52
N GLY A 64 -3.62 16.00 5.53
CA GLY A 64 -4.77 15.83 6.41
C GLY A 64 -5.31 14.40 6.49
N ALA A 65 -4.52 13.38 6.18
CA ALA A 65 -4.85 12.01 6.56
C ALA A 65 -4.50 11.79 8.05
N ASP A 66 -5.31 11.03 8.75
CA ASP A 66 -5.06 10.64 10.14
C ASP A 66 -4.25 9.35 10.22
N PHE A 67 -4.46 8.45 9.27
CA PHE A 67 -3.76 7.16 9.18
C PHE A 67 -3.33 6.85 7.75
N ILE A 68 -2.30 6.00 7.65
CA ILE A 68 -1.73 5.56 6.39
C ILE A 68 -1.78 4.03 6.31
N THR A 69 -2.13 3.52 5.13
CA THR A 69 -1.98 2.10 4.79
C THR A 69 -0.88 1.93 3.76
N SER A 70 0.19 1.23 4.13
CA SER A 70 1.35 0.97 3.26
C SER A 70 1.46 -0.52 2.92
N ALA A 71 0.57 -1.04 2.08
CA ALA A 71 0.61 -2.45 1.70
C ALA A 71 1.88 -2.82 0.92
N ARG A 72 2.24 -2.03 -0.09
CA ARG A 72 3.39 -2.32 -0.96
C ARG A 72 4.74 -2.19 -0.25
N GLY A 73 4.87 -1.25 0.68
CA GLY A 73 6.07 -1.12 1.51
C GLY A 73 6.32 -2.37 2.36
N PHE A 74 5.29 -2.87 3.01
CA PHE A 74 5.38 -4.15 3.75
C PHE A 74 5.68 -5.33 2.83
N MET A 75 5.10 -5.38 1.62
CA MET A 75 5.43 -6.41 0.64
C MET A 75 6.91 -6.39 0.25
N PHE A 76 7.50 -5.20 0.06
CA PHE A 76 8.94 -5.07 -0.23
C PHE A 76 9.81 -5.50 0.95
N SER A 77 9.44 -5.16 2.18
CA SER A 77 10.16 -5.64 3.36
C SER A 77 10.15 -7.16 3.46
N LEU A 78 9.09 -7.82 3.03
CA LEU A 78 9.02 -9.28 2.92
C LEU A 78 9.87 -9.85 1.78
N GLY A 79 10.33 -9.03 0.85
CA GLY A 79 11.16 -9.43 -0.29
C GLY A 79 10.39 -9.55 -1.60
N CYS A 80 9.30 -8.82 -1.78
CA CYS A 80 8.59 -8.74 -3.06
C CYS A 80 9.50 -8.11 -4.12
N ILE A 81 9.59 -8.74 -5.28
CA ILE A 81 10.39 -8.31 -6.44
C ILE A 81 9.53 -7.71 -7.56
N GLN A 82 8.27 -7.41 -7.29
CA GLN A 82 7.31 -6.91 -8.27
C GLN A 82 7.16 -7.79 -9.53
N ALA A 83 7.18 -9.10 -9.37
CA ALA A 83 6.97 -10.03 -10.48
C ALA A 83 5.54 -9.95 -11.09
N LEU A 84 4.61 -9.23 -10.45
CA LEU A 84 3.23 -9.01 -10.87
C LEU A 84 2.45 -10.31 -11.15
N GLN A 85 2.78 -11.37 -10.41
CA GLN A 85 2.15 -12.70 -10.50
C GLN A 85 1.18 -12.98 -9.34
N CYS A 86 0.84 -11.95 -8.56
CA CYS A 86 0.09 -12.10 -7.31
C CYS A 86 -1.31 -12.70 -7.50
N ASN A 87 -1.96 -12.39 -8.63
CA ASN A 87 -3.30 -12.89 -8.97
C ASN A 87 -3.30 -14.28 -9.63
N LYS A 88 -2.10 -14.85 -9.91
CA LYS A 88 -1.97 -16.12 -10.67
C LYS A 88 -1.51 -17.31 -9.82
N ASN A 89 -1.30 -17.11 -8.52
CA ASN A 89 -0.75 -18.13 -7.62
C ASN A 89 0.64 -18.63 -8.02
N THR A 90 1.42 -17.82 -8.75
CA THR A 90 2.74 -18.17 -9.28
C THR A 90 3.85 -17.23 -8.77
N CYS A 91 3.66 -16.62 -7.60
CA CYS A 91 4.64 -15.72 -7.01
C CYS A 91 5.98 -16.42 -6.78
N PRO A 92 7.08 -15.96 -7.41
CA PRO A 92 8.40 -16.63 -7.31
C PRO A 92 9.05 -16.47 -5.93
N THR A 93 8.65 -15.47 -5.15
CA THR A 93 9.18 -15.19 -3.81
C THR A 93 8.40 -15.87 -2.68
N GLY A 94 7.35 -16.62 -3.00
CA GLY A 94 6.55 -17.35 -2.01
C GLY A 94 5.52 -16.54 -1.25
N ILE A 95 5.43 -15.21 -1.46
CA ILE A 95 4.58 -14.32 -0.66
C ILE A 95 3.09 -14.51 -1.00
N THR A 96 2.76 -14.62 -2.30
CA THR A 96 1.37 -14.73 -2.77
C THR A 96 1.15 -15.99 -3.60
N THR A 97 1.53 -17.14 -3.07
CA THR A 97 1.34 -18.44 -3.72
C THR A 97 1.07 -19.53 -2.67
N HIS A 98 0.30 -20.52 -3.06
CA HIS A 98 0.08 -21.75 -2.27
C HIS A 98 1.07 -22.86 -2.63
N ASN A 99 1.98 -22.62 -3.58
CA ASN A 99 3.02 -23.58 -3.94
C ASN A 99 4.05 -23.68 -2.81
N PRO A 100 4.25 -24.87 -2.19
CA PRO A 100 5.15 -25.04 -1.05
C PRO A 100 6.62 -24.78 -1.40
N LYS A 101 7.04 -24.99 -2.63
CA LYS A 101 8.42 -24.81 -3.05
C LYS A 101 8.91 -23.37 -2.90
N PRO A 102 8.30 -22.35 -3.49
CA PRO A 102 8.68 -20.95 -3.25
C PRO A 102 8.37 -20.48 -1.83
N GLN A 103 7.33 -21.02 -1.16
CA GLN A 103 7.03 -20.67 0.23
C GLN A 103 8.15 -21.04 1.21
N GLN A 104 8.94 -22.07 0.95
CA GLN A 104 10.10 -22.43 1.79
C GLN A 104 11.14 -21.31 1.92
N GLY A 105 11.19 -20.39 0.95
CA GLY A 105 12.05 -19.19 1.02
C GLY A 105 11.50 -18.07 1.93
N LEU A 106 10.27 -18.21 2.43
CA LEU A 106 9.63 -17.21 3.29
C LEU A 106 9.89 -17.48 4.78
N HIS A 107 11.14 -17.33 5.22
CA HIS A 107 11.56 -17.54 6.60
C HIS A 107 10.96 -16.49 7.54
N ALA A 108 10.00 -16.86 8.38
CA ALA A 108 9.26 -15.95 9.24
C ALA A 108 10.17 -15.10 10.16
N GLY A 109 11.16 -15.70 10.81
CA GLY A 109 12.10 -14.99 11.70
C GLY A 109 12.90 -13.89 10.97
N ILE A 110 13.46 -14.21 9.79
CA ILE A 110 14.21 -13.24 8.98
C ILE A 110 13.29 -12.14 8.47
N LYS A 111 12.08 -12.49 8.03
CA LYS A 111 11.12 -11.51 7.50
C LYS A 111 10.58 -10.60 8.59
N ALA A 112 10.39 -11.09 9.81
CA ALA A 112 9.98 -10.27 10.96
C ALA A 112 11.00 -9.16 11.26
N VAL A 113 12.30 -9.46 11.24
CA VAL A 113 13.36 -8.44 11.41
C VAL A 113 13.27 -7.38 10.31
N ARG A 114 13.16 -7.78 9.05
CA ARG A 114 13.06 -6.85 7.92
C ARG A 114 11.82 -5.94 7.99
N VAL A 115 10.67 -6.49 8.41
CA VAL A 115 9.45 -5.70 8.63
C VAL A 115 9.65 -4.72 9.78
N THR A 116 10.29 -5.13 10.88
CA THR A 116 10.61 -4.26 12.01
C THR A 116 11.52 -3.09 11.57
N ASP A 117 12.54 -3.38 10.77
CA ASP A 117 13.45 -2.34 10.28
C ASP A 117 12.79 -1.38 9.27
N TYR A 118 11.81 -1.86 8.51
CA TYR A 118 11.02 -1.02 7.62
C TYR A 118 10.10 -0.04 8.38
N VAL A 119 9.62 -0.42 9.57
CA VAL A 119 8.70 0.41 10.37
C VAL A 119 9.45 1.47 11.21
N LYS A 120 10.73 1.25 11.53
CA LYS A 120 11.59 2.22 12.25
C LYS A 120 11.96 3.42 11.39
#